data_1ec8402d7a4a92312ac9168490a224d5
#
_entry.id   1ec8402d7a4a92312ac9168490a224d5
#
_cell.length_a   1.000
_cell.length_b   1.000
_cell.length_c   1.000
_cell.angle_alpha   90.00
_cell.angle_beta   90.00
_cell.angle_gamma   90.00
#
_symmetry.space_group_name_H-M   'P 1'
#
loop_
_entity.id
_entity.type
_entity.pdbx_description
1 polymer ?
#
loop_
_entity_poly.entity_id
_entity_poly.type
_entity_poly.pdbx_seq_one_letter_code
_entity_poly.pdbx_strand_id
1 'polypeptide(L)'
;NFAPSSSRWPTFWPYDPNPPAHPLQQPYDPITDPAPLNSTANPGLTHTFVLRSWLDAKIPFVPLLAIPYLSFLALTPIILVLNLWMSSFRRFLTAGLALIVSQLVLDVGYLLFQTEVLRDTAAQEVVAQGGFGGTLVKMVWGNDAPFNGYPSGHVTWTTIGILGLWRLRKVIPKTAWILMAWMALVYPATVMLRQHYLMDVYAGLFVGFSCYWACMFLVERPRLVPKVDPHPWPGT
;
A
#
# COMPACT_ATOMS: atom_id res chain seq x y z
N ASN A 1 -3.25 -0.81 48.33
CA ASN A 1 -2.62 -1.57 47.24
C ASN A 1 -3.55 -1.56 46.02
N PHE A 2 -3.50 -0.45 45.27
CA PHE A 2 -4.15 -0.38 43.99
C PHE A 2 -3.12 -0.78 42.92
N ALA A 3 -3.30 -1.92 42.28
CA ALA A 3 -2.61 -2.25 41.05
C ALA A 3 -3.11 -1.33 39.92
N PRO A 4 -2.24 -0.75 39.12
CA PRO A 4 -2.69 0.07 38.01
C PRO A 4 -3.41 -0.82 37.01
N SER A 5 -4.66 -0.43 36.70
CA SER A 5 -5.45 -1.04 35.63
C SER A 5 -4.71 -0.88 34.32
N SER A 6 -4.26 -2.00 33.74
CA SER A 6 -3.68 -2.06 32.42
C SER A 6 -4.63 -1.43 31.42
N SER A 7 -4.18 -0.34 30.79
CA SER A 7 -4.86 0.31 29.70
C SER A 7 -5.16 -0.73 28.61
N ARG A 8 -6.43 -0.99 28.38
CA ARG A 8 -6.94 -1.89 27.35
C ARG A 8 -6.81 -1.23 25.99
N TRP A 9 -5.64 -1.33 25.43
CA TRP A 9 -5.57 -1.42 23.97
C TRP A 9 -5.84 -2.89 23.62
N PRO A 10 -6.71 -3.17 22.65
CA PRO A 10 -6.83 -4.55 22.18
C PRO A 10 -5.46 -4.92 21.63
N THR A 11 -4.77 -5.80 22.36
CA THR A 11 -3.55 -6.45 21.88
C THR A 11 -3.99 -7.35 20.74
N PHE A 12 -3.87 -6.89 19.51
CA PHE A 12 -4.17 -7.67 18.31
C PHE A 12 -3.29 -8.93 18.16
N TRP A 13 -2.32 -9.09 19.07
CA TRP A 13 -1.52 -10.32 19.26
C TRP A 13 -1.23 -10.48 20.74
N PRO A 14 -1.69 -11.55 21.39
CA PRO A 14 -1.06 -11.99 22.60
C PRO A 14 0.36 -12.44 22.20
N TYR A 15 1.38 -11.65 22.55
CA TYR A 15 2.76 -12.10 22.50
C TYR A 15 2.85 -13.26 23.50
N ASP A 16 2.88 -14.49 22.97
CA ASP A 16 3.27 -15.66 23.74
C ASP A 16 4.78 -15.79 23.62
N PRO A 17 5.55 -15.58 24.69
CA PRO A 17 7.00 -15.75 24.67
C PRO A 17 7.42 -17.20 24.39
N ASN A 18 6.52 -18.17 24.49
CA ASN A 18 6.73 -19.58 24.18
C ASN A 18 5.55 -20.12 23.36
N PRO A 19 5.34 -19.65 22.12
CA PRO A 19 4.30 -20.24 21.31
C PRO A 19 4.61 -21.72 21.15
N PRO A 20 3.60 -22.62 21.25
CA PRO A 20 3.81 -24.02 20.92
C PRO A 20 4.42 -24.05 19.52
N ALA A 21 5.42 -24.93 19.32
CA ALA A 21 6.10 -25.07 18.02
C ALA A 21 5.04 -25.20 16.92
N HIS A 22 4.82 -24.09 16.22
CA HIS A 22 3.78 -24.03 15.20
C HIS A 22 4.22 -24.94 14.06
N PRO A 23 3.35 -25.77 13.48
CA PRO A 23 3.70 -26.61 12.33
C PRO A 23 4.32 -25.85 11.16
N LEU A 24 4.18 -24.52 11.14
CA LEU A 24 4.75 -23.60 10.16
C LEU A 24 6.21 -23.18 10.41
N GLN A 25 6.91 -23.78 11.41
CA GLN A 25 8.36 -23.60 11.57
C GLN A 25 9.17 -24.38 10.51
N GLN A 26 8.51 -25.27 9.77
CA GLN A 26 9.10 -25.80 8.54
C GLN A 26 8.94 -24.76 7.42
N PRO A 27 9.94 -24.61 6.55
CA PRO A 27 9.81 -23.71 5.40
C PRO A 27 8.55 -24.14 4.62
N TYR A 28 7.55 -23.25 4.58
CA TYR A 28 6.30 -23.46 3.86
C TYR A 28 6.62 -23.80 2.39
N ASP A 29 6.27 -25.00 1.97
CA ASP A 29 6.32 -25.40 0.57
C ASP A 29 4.95 -25.09 -0.06
N PRO A 30 4.86 -24.06 -0.92
CA PRO A 30 3.59 -23.67 -1.54
C PRO A 30 3.00 -24.75 -2.46
N ILE A 31 3.76 -25.81 -2.76
CA ILE A 31 3.32 -26.93 -3.63
C ILE A 31 2.72 -28.07 -2.80
N THR A 32 3.24 -28.31 -1.59
CA THR A 32 2.88 -29.45 -0.77
C THR A 32 2.09 -29.11 0.50
N ASP A 33 2.23 -27.88 0.99
CA ASP A 33 1.52 -27.45 2.21
C ASP A 33 0.22 -26.73 1.82
N PRO A 34 -0.95 -27.25 2.24
CA PRO A 34 -2.18 -26.48 2.10
C PRO A 34 -2.03 -25.16 2.85
N ALA A 35 -2.38 -24.05 2.21
CA ALA A 35 -2.41 -22.75 2.88
C ALA A 35 -3.16 -22.89 4.21
N PRO A 36 -2.63 -22.39 5.34
CA PRO A 36 -3.26 -22.52 6.62
C PRO A 36 -4.65 -21.88 6.58
N LEU A 37 -5.68 -22.73 6.62
CA LEU A 37 -7.08 -22.33 6.47
C LEU A 37 -7.63 -21.56 7.68
N ASN A 38 -6.86 -21.45 8.76
CA ASN A 38 -7.29 -20.81 10.01
C ASN A 38 -6.28 -19.78 10.46
N SER A 39 -6.54 -18.51 10.14
CA SER A 39 -5.89 -17.41 10.84
C SER A 39 -6.44 -17.36 12.27
N THR A 40 -5.62 -17.72 13.26
CA THR A 40 -5.95 -17.55 14.68
C THR A 40 -6.06 -16.09 15.10
N ALA A 41 -5.62 -15.18 14.22
CA ALA A 41 -5.58 -13.73 14.46
C ALA A 41 -6.93 -13.05 14.25
N ASN A 42 -7.85 -13.65 13.51
CA ASN A 42 -9.17 -13.09 13.29
C ASN A 42 -10.25 -14.19 13.28
N PRO A 43 -10.82 -14.54 14.44
CA PRO A 43 -11.76 -15.65 14.58
C PRO A 43 -13.07 -15.48 13.78
N GLY A 44 -13.31 -14.30 13.19
CA GLY A 44 -14.43 -14.05 12.28
C GLY A 44 -14.14 -14.35 10.82
N LEU A 45 -12.87 -14.56 10.43
CA LEU A 45 -12.48 -14.88 9.06
C LEU A 45 -12.31 -16.40 8.93
N THR A 46 -13.25 -17.03 8.28
CA THR A 46 -13.25 -18.49 8.10
C THR A 46 -12.23 -18.98 7.07
N HIS A 47 -11.82 -18.12 6.13
CA HIS A 47 -10.85 -18.46 5.07
C HIS A 47 -10.06 -17.23 4.63
N THR A 48 -8.75 -17.24 4.79
CA THR A 48 -7.84 -16.26 4.20
C THR A 48 -6.94 -16.94 3.17
N PHE A 49 -6.61 -16.21 2.09
CA PHE A 49 -5.70 -16.69 1.06
C PHE A 49 -4.30 -16.15 1.29
N VAL A 50 -3.29 -17.00 1.18
CA VAL A 50 -1.87 -16.60 1.21
C VAL A 50 -1.34 -16.67 -0.21
N LEU A 51 -1.04 -15.51 -0.81
CA LEU A 51 -0.61 -15.41 -2.21
C LEU A 51 0.91 -15.45 -2.38
N ARG A 52 1.62 -16.10 -1.44
CA ARG A 52 3.07 -16.21 -1.44
C ARG A 52 3.56 -17.05 -2.62
N SER A 53 4.50 -16.51 -3.38
CA SER A 53 5.22 -17.21 -4.44
C SER A 53 6.64 -17.60 -3.99
N TRP A 54 7.30 -18.49 -4.74
CA TRP A 54 8.71 -18.84 -4.52
C TRP A 54 9.65 -17.64 -4.68
N LEU A 55 9.25 -16.62 -5.44
CA LEU A 55 10.02 -15.37 -5.60
C LEU A 55 9.96 -14.54 -4.33
N ASP A 56 8.81 -14.48 -3.66
CA ASP A 56 8.64 -13.71 -2.41
C ASP A 56 9.60 -14.20 -1.32
N ALA A 57 9.90 -15.51 -1.30
CA ALA A 57 10.86 -16.09 -0.35
C ALA A 57 12.31 -15.61 -0.56
N LYS A 58 12.65 -15.14 -1.77
CA LYS A 58 13.99 -14.65 -2.11
C LYS A 58 14.18 -13.16 -1.87
N ILE A 59 13.11 -12.43 -1.61
CA ILE A 59 13.16 -10.98 -1.42
C ILE A 59 13.70 -10.69 -0.02
N PRO A 60 14.77 -9.87 0.11
CA PRO A 60 15.32 -9.52 1.41
C PRO A 60 14.38 -8.62 2.20
N PHE A 61 14.46 -8.69 3.53
CA PHE A 61 13.80 -7.75 4.41
C PHE A 61 14.68 -6.50 4.58
N VAL A 62 14.15 -5.30 4.28
CA VAL A 62 14.91 -4.04 4.30
C VAL A 62 14.15 -2.97 5.10
N PRO A 63 14.39 -2.87 6.43
CA PRO A 63 13.65 -1.96 7.32
C PRO A 63 13.68 -0.48 6.92
N LEU A 64 14.77 0.01 6.32
CA LEU A 64 14.89 1.42 5.93
C LEU A 64 13.92 1.83 4.82
N LEU A 65 13.38 0.90 4.06
CA LEU A 65 12.33 1.18 3.08
C LEU A 65 10.99 1.56 3.72
N ALA A 66 10.88 1.48 5.05
CA ALA A 66 9.75 2.07 5.77
C ALA A 66 9.68 3.61 5.59
N ILE A 67 10.81 4.28 5.29
CA ILE A 67 10.82 5.73 5.06
C ILE A 67 10.02 6.12 3.80
N PRO A 68 10.33 5.63 2.59
CA PRO A 68 9.51 5.91 1.42
C PRO A 68 8.10 5.36 1.56
N TYR A 69 7.92 4.19 2.19
CA TYR A 69 6.61 3.62 2.45
C TYR A 69 5.71 4.56 3.28
N LEU A 70 6.17 5.06 4.41
CA LEU A 70 5.40 5.97 5.26
C LEU A 70 5.18 7.33 4.60
N SER A 71 6.16 7.82 3.81
CA SER A 71 6.06 9.11 3.13
C SER A 71 4.98 9.16 2.05
N PHE A 72 4.57 8.01 1.52
CA PHE A 72 3.52 7.90 0.51
C PHE A 72 2.20 8.54 0.97
N LEU A 73 1.83 8.38 2.25
CA LEU A 73 0.60 8.94 2.82
C LEU A 73 0.55 10.47 2.72
N ALA A 74 1.69 11.14 2.91
CA ALA A 74 1.79 12.60 2.78
C ALA A 74 1.96 13.03 1.32
N LEU A 75 2.70 12.26 0.52
CA LEU A 75 3.00 12.64 -0.87
C LEU A 75 1.77 12.55 -1.77
N THR A 76 0.88 11.59 -1.56
CA THR A 76 -0.32 11.43 -2.39
C THR A 76 -1.21 12.68 -2.41
N PRO A 77 -1.65 13.25 -1.29
CA PRO A 77 -2.41 14.51 -1.30
C PRO A 77 -1.60 15.70 -1.81
N ILE A 78 -0.29 15.77 -1.52
CA ILE A 78 0.58 16.82 -2.07
C ILE A 78 0.58 16.78 -3.60
N ILE A 79 0.69 15.61 -4.21
CA ILE A 79 0.67 15.44 -5.66
C ILE A 79 -0.68 15.86 -6.25
N LEU A 80 -1.79 15.58 -5.57
CA LEU A 80 -3.10 16.09 -5.99
C LEU A 80 -3.14 17.61 -6.01
N VAL A 81 -2.68 18.27 -4.94
CA VAL A 81 -2.62 19.74 -4.84
C VAL A 81 -1.70 20.32 -5.92
N LEU A 82 -0.55 19.69 -6.19
CA LEU A 82 0.34 20.11 -7.28
C LEU A 82 -0.34 20.02 -8.66
N ASN A 83 -1.14 18.96 -8.90
CA ASN A 83 -1.89 18.86 -10.15
C ASN A 83 -2.95 19.95 -10.28
N LEU A 84 -3.62 20.33 -9.19
CA LEU A 84 -4.58 21.43 -9.16
C LEU A 84 -3.89 22.78 -9.45
N TRP A 85 -2.80 23.03 -8.73
CA TRP A 85 -2.17 24.36 -8.73
C TRP A 85 -1.27 24.62 -9.94
N MET A 86 -0.53 23.61 -10.39
CA MET A 86 0.49 23.75 -11.43
C MET A 86 0.04 23.25 -12.81
N SER A 87 -1.19 22.76 -12.94
CA SER A 87 -1.64 22.16 -14.20
C SER A 87 -3.05 22.62 -14.58
N SER A 88 -4.07 21.82 -14.27
CA SER A 88 -5.46 22.17 -14.58
C SER A 88 -6.42 21.41 -13.65
N PHE A 89 -7.59 21.99 -13.43
CA PHE A 89 -8.65 21.34 -12.66
C PHE A 89 -9.02 19.96 -13.22
N ARG A 90 -9.01 19.78 -14.53
CA ARG A 90 -9.29 18.48 -15.15
C ARG A 90 -8.28 17.41 -14.75
N ARG A 91 -6.99 17.74 -14.70
CA ARG A 91 -5.95 16.77 -14.29
C ARG A 91 -6.03 16.44 -12.80
N PHE A 92 -6.32 17.45 -11.97
CA PHE A 92 -6.64 17.23 -10.56
C PHE A 92 -7.85 16.30 -10.42
N LEU A 93 -8.95 16.59 -11.14
CA LEU A 93 -10.15 15.77 -11.11
C LEU A 93 -9.88 14.35 -11.61
N THR A 94 -9.10 14.18 -12.66
CA THR A 94 -8.66 12.86 -13.17
C THR A 94 -7.98 12.05 -12.08
N ALA A 95 -6.96 12.62 -11.43
CA ALA A 95 -6.21 11.92 -10.38
C ALA A 95 -7.09 11.66 -9.13
N GLY A 96 -7.88 12.63 -8.71
CA GLY A 96 -8.78 12.51 -7.57
C GLY A 96 -9.86 11.45 -7.78
N LEU A 97 -10.53 11.45 -8.94
CA LEU A 97 -11.49 10.40 -9.28
C LEU A 97 -10.83 9.03 -9.43
N ALA A 98 -9.62 8.97 -9.99
CA ALA A 98 -8.89 7.72 -10.08
C ALA A 98 -8.60 7.12 -8.69
N LEU A 99 -8.24 7.94 -7.69
CA LEU A 99 -8.07 7.49 -6.32
C LEU A 99 -9.39 6.96 -5.72
N ILE A 100 -10.50 7.69 -5.90
CA ILE A 100 -11.81 7.29 -5.38
C ILE A 100 -12.28 5.98 -6.04
N VAL A 101 -12.24 5.92 -7.37
CA VAL A 101 -12.67 4.73 -8.10
C VAL A 101 -11.79 3.53 -7.78
N SER A 102 -10.46 3.75 -7.70
CA SER A 102 -9.55 2.66 -7.33
C SER A 102 -9.81 2.16 -5.91
N GLN A 103 -10.14 3.05 -4.95
CA GLN A 103 -10.50 2.61 -3.60
C GLN A 103 -11.73 1.72 -3.60
N LEU A 104 -12.77 2.09 -4.35
CA LEU A 104 -13.96 1.23 -4.48
C LEU A 104 -13.64 -0.14 -5.08
N VAL A 105 -12.74 -0.19 -6.08
CA VAL A 105 -12.28 -1.46 -6.67
C VAL A 105 -11.48 -2.28 -5.66
N LEU A 106 -10.62 -1.64 -4.87
CA LEU A 106 -9.86 -2.29 -3.80
C LEU A 106 -10.79 -2.85 -2.71
N ASP A 107 -11.77 -2.07 -2.26
CA ASP A 107 -12.74 -2.49 -1.24
C ASP A 107 -13.54 -3.72 -1.69
N VAL A 108 -13.97 -3.74 -2.96
CA VAL A 108 -14.61 -4.93 -3.55
C VAL A 108 -13.63 -6.11 -3.57
N GLY A 109 -12.37 -5.87 -3.95
CA GLY A 109 -11.32 -6.90 -3.91
C GLY A 109 -11.14 -7.48 -2.50
N TYR A 110 -11.07 -6.64 -1.48
CA TYR A 110 -10.91 -7.06 -0.08
C TYR A 110 -12.12 -7.82 0.47
N LEU A 111 -13.31 -7.49 0.00
CA LEU A 111 -14.52 -8.23 0.37
C LEU A 111 -14.58 -9.63 -0.27
N LEU A 112 -14.11 -9.75 -1.51
CA LEU A 112 -14.17 -11.00 -2.27
C LEU A 112 -12.98 -11.92 -2.02
N PHE A 113 -11.79 -11.34 -1.78
CA PHE A 113 -10.53 -12.06 -1.64
C PHE A 113 -9.81 -11.61 -0.38
N GLN A 114 -10.20 -12.16 0.75
CA GLN A 114 -9.53 -11.89 2.02
C GLN A 114 -8.16 -12.58 2.01
N THR A 115 -7.11 -11.78 1.96
CA THR A 115 -5.73 -12.27 1.91
C THR A 115 -4.98 -11.94 3.19
N GLU A 116 -4.01 -12.79 3.51
CA GLU A 116 -3.11 -12.60 4.65
C GLU A 116 -1.65 -12.64 4.18
N VAL A 117 -0.84 -11.73 4.71
CA VAL A 117 0.60 -11.70 4.46
C VAL A 117 1.34 -12.19 5.70
N LEU A 118 2.02 -13.32 5.57
CA LEU A 118 2.79 -13.92 6.67
C LEU A 118 4.10 -13.15 6.85
N ARG A 119 4.29 -12.60 8.05
CA ARG A 119 5.53 -11.95 8.46
C ARG A 119 6.49 -13.01 9.00
N ASP A 120 7.57 -13.28 8.27
CA ASP A 120 8.54 -14.32 8.65
C ASP A 120 9.26 -14.02 9.96
N THR A 121 9.74 -15.08 10.64
CA THR A 121 10.40 -14.99 11.95
C THR A 121 11.63 -14.10 11.91
N ALA A 122 12.43 -14.14 10.84
CA ALA A 122 13.64 -13.32 10.71
C ALA A 122 13.29 -11.82 10.67
N ALA A 123 12.21 -11.43 9.98
CA ALA A 123 11.74 -10.05 9.98
C ALA A 123 11.23 -9.64 11.38
N GLN A 124 10.51 -10.53 12.07
CA GLN A 124 10.02 -10.29 13.43
C GLN A 124 11.16 -10.09 14.42
N GLU A 125 12.22 -10.89 14.34
CA GLU A 125 13.41 -10.77 15.18
C GLU A 125 14.10 -9.41 14.98
N VAL A 126 14.31 -8.98 13.73
CA VAL A 126 14.90 -7.67 13.43
C VAL A 126 14.05 -6.53 14.02
N VAL A 127 12.73 -6.65 13.93
CA VAL A 127 11.81 -5.65 14.50
C VAL A 127 11.83 -5.69 16.04
N ALA A 128 11.94 -6.87 16.65
CA ALA A 128 12.02 -7.05 18.10
C ALA A 128 13.33 -6.48 18.68
N GLN A 129 14.46 -6.62 17.98
CA GLN A 129 15.75 -6.04 18.37
C GLN A 129 15.69 -4.51 18.43
N GLY A 130 14.76 -3.86 17.75
CA GLY A 130 14.56 -2.42 17.79
C GLY A 130 15.54 -1.66 16.90
N GLY A 131 16.08 -0.55 17.44
CA GLY A 131 16.86 0.40 16.65
C GLY A 131 15.98 1.23 15.70
N PHE A 132 16.60 2.09 14.91
CA PHE A 132 15.88 3.03 14.04
C PHE A 132 14.98 2.32 13.02
N GLY A 133 15.54 1.36 12.27
CA GLY A 133 14.82 0.62 11.26
C GLY A 133 13.68 -0.25 11.85
N GLY A 134 13.95 -0.97 12.94
CA GLY A 134 12.96 -1.78 13.64
C GLY A 134 11.80 -0.93 14.17
N THR A 135 12.06 0.27 14.68
CA THR A 135 11.03 1.20 15.14
C THR A 135 10.15 1.68 13.98
N LEU A 136 10.75 2.03 12.84
CA LEU A 136 9.98 2.42 11.66
C LEU A 136 9.07 1.28 11.17
N VAL A 137 9.57 0.05 11.14
CA VAL A 137 8.76 -1.10 10.74
C VAL A 137 7.65 -1.38 11.75
N LYS A 138 7.90 -1.21 13.07
CA LYS A 138 6.83 -1.29 14.08
C LYS A 138 5.71 -0.28 13.81
N MET A 139 6.05 0.94 13.38
CA MET A 139 5.05 1.94 12.98
C MET A 139 4.25 1.48 11.76
N VAL A 140 4.93 0.93 10.73
CA VAL A 140 4.26 0.36 9.55
C VAL A 140 3.32 -0.78 9.97
N TRP A 141 3.83 -1.79 10.69
CA TRP A 141 3.07 -2.96 11.06
C TRP A 141 1.95 -2.69 12.08
N GLY A 142 2.08 -1.63 12.88
CA GLY A 142 1.06 -1.21 13.84
C GLY A 142 -0.10 -0.44 13.19
N ASN A 143 0.15 0.22 12.07
CA ASN A 143 -0.88 0.97 11.35
C ASN A 143 -1.53 0.16 10.22
N ASP A 144 -0.84 -0.87 9.73
CA ASP A 144 -1.26 -1.66 8.57
C ASP A 144 -1.25 -3.15 8.93
N ALA A 145 -2.44 -3.69 9.15
CA ALA A 145 -2.62 -5.08 9.52
C ALA A 145 -2.23 -6.00 8.34
N PRO A 146 -1.76 -7.24 8.61
CA PRO A 146 -1.32 -8.17 7.56
C PRO A 146 -2.47 -8.81 6.77
N PHE A 147 -3.63 -8.15 6.72
CA PHE A 147 -4.83 -8.63 6.05
C PHE A 147 -5.22 -7.70 4.90
N ASN A 148 -6.04 -8.21 3.99
CA ASN A 148 -6.54 -7.46 2.84
C ASN A 148 -5.40 -6.90 1.97
N GLY A 149 -4.40 -7.74 1.67
CA GLY A 149 -3.25 -7.35 0.87
C GLY A 149 -3.54 -7.25 -0.63
N TYR A 150 -4.55 -7.94 -1.14
CA TYR A 150 -4.81 -8.07 -2.57
C TYR A 150 -6.11 -7.38 -3.01
N PRO A 151 -6.03 -6.49 -4.02
CA PRO A 151 -4.83 -5.88 -4.61
C PRO A 151 -4.17 -4.86 -3.66
N SER A 152 -2.86 -4.56 -3.83
CA SER A 152 -2.19 -3.60 -2.97
C SER A 152 -2.69 -2.16 -3.17
N GLY A 153 -3.27 -1.57 -2.12
CA GLY A 153 -3.70 -0.18 -2.11
C GLY A 153 -2.53 0.80 -2.22
N HIS A 154 -1.42 0.51 -1.52
CA HIS A 154 -0.20 1.31 -1.57
C HIS A 154 0.36 1.42 -2.98
N VAL A 155 0.44 0.29 -3.69
CA VAL A 155 0.90 0.24 -5.08
C VAL A 155 -0.07 0.96 -6.01
N THR A 156 -1.37 0.75 -5.84
CA THR A 156 -2.43 1.38 -6.63
C THR A 156 -2.34 2.91 -6.55
N TRP A 157 -2.31 3.47 -5.36
CA TRP A 157 -2.29 4.92 -5.16
C TRP A 157 -0.94 5.53 -5.53
N THR A 158 0.16 4.82 -5.26
CA THR A 158 1.49 5.21 -5.75
C THR A 158 1.51 5.32 -7.27
N THR A 159 0.91 4.36 -7.97
CA THR A 159 0.82 4.35 -9.44
C THR A 159 0.05 5.58 -9.95
N ILE A 160 -1.10 5.88 -9.34
CA ILE A 160 -1.90 7.07 -9.67
C ILE A 160 -1.09 8.34 -9.40
N GLY A 161 -0.36 8.42 -8.28
CA GLY A 161 0.51 9.53 -7.95
C GLY A 161 1.63 9.74 -8.98
N ILE A 162 2.32 8.67 -9.38
CA ILE A 162 3.36 8.70 -10.41
C ILE A 162 2.80 9.17 -11.76
N LEU A 163 1.62 8.70 -12.16
CA LEU A 163 0.96 9.14 -13.38
C LEU A 163 0.57 10.63 -13.32
N GLY A 164 0.12 11.11 -12.16
CA GLY A 164 -0.12 12.53 -11.91
C GLY A 164 1.16 13.36 -12.04
N LEU A 165 2.27 12.93 -11.44
CA LEU A 165 3.59 13.58 -11.56
C LEU A 165 4.12 13.53 -12.99
N TRP A 166 3.90 12.44 -13.71
CA TRP A 166 4.27 12.33 -15.13
C TRP A 166 3.62 13.43 -15.97
N ARG A 167 2.41 13.84 -15.65
CA ARG A 167 1.72 14.95 -16.33
C ARG A 167 2.36 16.30 -16.00
N LEU A 168 3.01 16.44 -14.84
CA LEU A 168 3.69 17.66 -14.39
C LEU A 168 5.15 17.75 -14.87
N ARG A 169 5.73 16.70 -15.45
CA ARG A 169 7.15 16.64 -15.82
C ARG A 169 7.62 17.73 -16.79
N LYS A 170 6.71 18.37 -17.53
CA LYS A 170 7.04 19.50 -18.41
C LYS A 170 6.99 20.85 -17.69
N VAL A 171 6.29 20.95 -16.57
CA VAL A 171 6.11 22.17 -15.77
C VAL A 171 7.18 22.25 -14.68
N ILE A 172 7.38 21.17 -13.96
CA ILE A 172 8.35 21.04 -12.86
C ILE A 172 9.28 19.83 -13.08
N PRO A 173 10.13 19.85 -14.13
CA PRO A 173 10.83 18.65 -14.59
C PRO A 173 11.67 17.97 -13.50
N LYS A 174 12.54 18.70 -12.83
CA LYS A 174 13.44 18.15 -11.81
C LYS A 174 12.65 17.57 -10.63
N THR A 175 11.71 18.34 -10.09
CA THR A 175 10.88 17.92 -8.95
C THR A 175 10.02 16.71 -9.30
N ALA A 176 9.41 16.71 -10.49
CA ALA A 176 8.57 15.58 -10.91
C ALA A 176 9.39 14.28 -11.01
N TRP A 177 10.58 14.31 -11.61
CA TRP A 177 11.44 13.13 -11.71
C TRP A 177 11.92 12.63 -10.34
N ILE A 178 12.34 13.55 -9.44
CA ILE A 178 12.77 13.19 -8.08
C ILE A 178 11.61 12.54 -7.32
N LEU A 179 10.42 13.15 -7.36
CA LEU A 179 9.25 12.61 -6.67
C LEU A 179 8.78 11.27 -7.27
N MET A 180 8.81 11.13 -8.60
CA MET A 180 8.49 9.84 -9.24
C MET A 180 9.47 8.74 -8.83
N ALA A 181 10.78 9.03 -8.83
CA ALA A 181 11.79 8.08 -8.40
C ALA A 181 11.61 7.70 -6.91
N TRP A 182 11.32 8.66 -6.06
CA TRP A 182 11.04 8.42 -4.64
C TRP A 182 9.78 7.58 -4.44
N MET A 183 8.69 7.93 -5.09
CA MET A 183 7.44 7.17 -5.04
C MET A 183 7.62 5.74 -5.57
N ALA A 184 8.44 5.54 -6.60
CA ALA A 184 8.71 4.20 -7.13
C ALA A 184 9.38 3.27 -6.10
N LEU A 185 10.07 3.80 -5.07
CA LEU A 185 10.60 3.00 -3.98
C LEU A 185 9.51 2.36 -3.11
N VAL A 186 8.28 2.85 -3.17
CA VAL A 186 7.15 2.25 -2.46
C VAL A 186 6.87 0.83 -2.99
N TYR A 187 7.06 0.57 -4.28
CA TYR A 187 6.82 -0.75 -4.86
C TYR A 187 7.67 -1.86 -4.21
N PRO A 188 9.00 -1.77 -4.23
CA PRO A 188 9.81 -2.75 -3.52
C PRO A 188 9.61 -2.69 -2.01
N ALA A 189 9.33 -1.50 -1.44
CA ALA A 189 9.11 -1.35 -0.01
C ALA A 189 7.95 -2.21 0.48
N THR A 190 6.84 -2.29 -0.25
CA THR A 190 5.68 -3.09 0.16
C THR A 190 6.03 -4.56 0.38
N VAL A 191 6.85 -5.13 -0.48
CA VAL A 191 7.25 -6.55 -0.40
C VAL A 191 8.40 -6.75 0.59
N MET A 192 9.39 -5.84 0.58
CA MET A 192 10.57 -5.93 1.45
C MET A 192 10.25 -5.63 2.92
N LEU A 193 9.12 -5.00 3.21
CA LEU A 193 8.60 -4.78 4.57
C LEU A 193 7.59 -5.85 5.02
N ARG A 194 7.36 -6.89 4.21
CA ARG A 194 6.38 -7.95 4.50
C ARG A 194 4.95 -7.41 4.70
N GLN A 195 4.57 -6.44 3.88
CA GLN A 195 3.20 -5.92 3.83
C GLN A 195 2.39 -6.53 2.68
N HIS A 196 3.06 -6.91 1.60
CA HIS A 196 2.44 -7.47 0.41
C HIS A 196 3.30 -8.57 -0.21
N TYR A 197 2.68 -9.39 -1.02
CA TYR A 197 3.34 -10.31 -1.95
C TYR A 197 3.43 -9.69 -3.35
N LEU A 198 4.27 -10.25 -4.21
CA LEU A 198 4.43 -9.78 -5.59
C LEU A 198 3.11 -9.78 -6.37
N MET A 199 2.23 -10.75 -6.13
CA MET A 199 0.91 -10.80 -6.78
C MET A 199 0.05 -9.59 -6.42
N ASP A 200 0.12 -9.12 -5.18
CA ASP A 200 -0.61 -7.93 -4.72
C ASP A 200 -0.08 -6.68 -5.42
N VAL A 201 1.24 -6.61 -5.63
CA VAL A 201 1.91 -5.52 -6.36
C VAL A 201 1.45 -5.48 -7.81
N TYR A 202 1.47 -6.61 -8.51
CA TYR A 202 1.02 -6.66 -9.91
C TYR A 202 -0.44 -6.28 -10.06
N ALA A 203 -1.30 -6.79 -9.18
CA ALA A 203 -2.71 -6.42 -9.18
C ALA A 203 -2.92 -4.94 -8.86
N GLY A 204 -2.18 -4.39 -7.88
CA GLY A 204 -2.23 -2.97 -7.54
C GLY A 204 -1.77 -2.07 -8.68
N LEU A 205 -0.71 -2.43 -9.40
CA LEU A 205 -0.28 -1.74 -10.62
C LEU A 205 -1.40 -1.74 -11.66
N PHE A 206 -1.98 -2.90 -11.94
CA PHE A 206 -3.05 -3.03 -12.92
C PHE A 206 -4.27 -2.16 -12.56
N VAL A 207 -4.72 -2.18 -11.31
CA VAL A 207 -5.83 -1.34 -10.83
C VAL A 207 -5.48 0.14 -10.96
N GLY A 208 -4.28 0.56 -10.51
CA GLY A 208 -3.86 1.94 -10.56
C GLY A 208 -3.80 2.50 -11.99
N PHE A 209 -3.18 1.76 -12.91
CA PHE A 209 -3.15 2.14 -14.33
C PHE A 209 -4.55 2.19 -14.93
N SER A 210 -5.36 1.13 -14.73
CA SER A 210 -6.69 1.03 -15.33
C SER A 210 -7.61 2.15 -14.87
N CYS A 211 -7.66 2.41 -13.55
CA CYS A 211 -8.50 3.48 -13.00
C CYS A 211 -8.05 4.86 -13.47
N TYR A 212 -6.73 5.11 -13.49
CA TYR A 212 -6.22 6.40 -13.95
C TYR A 212 -6.55 6.65 -15.43
N TRP A 213 -6.32 5.67 -16.31
CA TRP A 213 -6.61 5.80 -17.74
C TRP A 213 -8.11 5.90 -18.01
N ALA A 214 -8.94 5.14 -17.30
CA ALA A 214 -10.39 5.25 -17.42
C ALA A 214 -10.88 6.65 -17.03
N CYS A 215 -10.44 7.17 -15.87
CA CYS A 215 -10.81 8.52 -15.43
C CYS A 215 -10.27 9.60 -16.37
N MET A 216 -9.04 9.46 -16.86
CA MET A 216 -8.47 10.39 -17.83
C MET A 216 -9.31 10.42 -19.11
N PHE A 217 -9.70 9.26 -19.62
CA PHE A 217 -10.54 9.15 -20.79
C PHE A 217 -11.91 9.81 -20.60
N LEU A 218 -12.52 9.64 -19.42
CA LEU A 218 -13.83 10.21 -19.12
C LEU A 218 -13.78 11.73 -18.90
N VAL A 219 -12.80 12.21 -18.12
CA VAL A 219 -12.71 13.60 -17.69
C VAL A 219 -12.10 14.51 -18.77
N GLU A 220 -11.11 14.02 -19.53
CA GLU A 220 -10.35 14.84 -20.46
C GLU A 220 -10.89 14.79 -21.90
N ARG A 221 -11.90 13.97 -22.19
CA ARG A 221 -12.56 13.99 -23.50
C ARG A 221 -13.27 15.33 -23.74
N PRO A 222 -13.08 15.98 -24.91
CA PRO A 222 -13.70 17.28 -25.21
C PRO A 222 -15.23 17.27 -25.23
N ARG A 223 -15.86 16.09 -25.36
CA ARG A 223 -17.31 15.94 -25.60
C ARG A 223 -18.16 15.75 -24.34
N LEU A 224 -17.56 15.45 -23.18
CA LEU A 224 -18.32 15.08 -21.98
C LEU A 224 -18.34 16.18 -20.90
N VAL A 225 -17.51 17.18 -21.00
CA VAL A 225 -17.52 18.32 -20.07
C VAL A 225 -17.70 19.58 -20.87
N PRO A 226 -18.74 20.41 -20.61
CA PRO A 226 -18.83 21.75 -21.19
C PRO A 226 -17.49 22.47 -20.97
N LYS A 227 -17.03 23.24 -21.97
CA LYS A 227 -15.92 24.16 -21.80
C LYS A 227 -16.27 25.12 -20.67
N VAL A 228 -15.93 24.78 -19.45
CA VAL A 228 -15.83 25.77 -18.40
C VAL A 228 -14.59 26.57 -18.76
N ASP A 229 -14.77 27.79 -19.23
CA ASP A 229 -13.68 28.68 -19.49
C ASP A 229 -12.78 28.71 -18.24
N PRO A 230 -11.48 28.51 -18.40
CA PRO A 230 -10.58 28.59 -17.26
C PRO A 230 -10.74 30.01 -16.71
N HIS A 231 -11.31 30.12 -15.51
CA HIS A 231 -11.29 31.37 -14.79
C HIS A 231 -9.82 31.78 -14.69
N PRO A 232 -9.43 32.95 -15.25
CA PRO A 232 -8.06 33.39 -15.13
C PRO A 232 -7.81 33.63 -13.64
N TRP A 233 -6.98 32.78 -13.04
CA TRP A 233 -6.42 33.10 -11.75
C TRP A 233 -5.63 34.39 -11.92
N PRO A 234 -5.81 35.41 -11.09
CA PRO A 234 -5.04 36.63 -11.18
C PRO A 234 -3.56 36.28 -10.95
N GLY A 235 -2.76 36.30 -12.01
CA GLY A 235 -1.33 36.01 -11.92
C GLY A 235 -0.69 35.23 -13.08
N THR A 236 -1.38 34.99 -14.22
CA THR A 236 -0.74 34.48 -15.45
C THR A 236 -0.78 35.51 -16.56
#